data_9e65b4983cb492176fd8d2bc3a8d4ee3
#
_entry.id   9e65b4983cb492176fd8d2bc3a8d4ee3
#
_cell.length_a   1.000
_cell.length_b   1.000
_cell.length_c   1.000
_cell.angle_alpha   90.00
_cell.angle_beta   90.00
_cell.angle_gamma   90.00
#
_symmetry.space_group_name_H-M   'P 1'
#
loop_
_entity.id
_entity.type
_entity.pdbx_description
1 polymer ?
#
loop_
_entity_poly.entity_id
_entity_poly.type
_entity_poly.pdbx_seq_one_letter_code
_entity_poly.pdbx_strand_id
1 'polypeptide(L)'
;MARKELFLLIIFLMLSHPSLYAEQTSVIQTDEIVVVFEEPLRFVANEAVNLFPKIKSDLENSLNWILDFRPTVVLTTNRERFEEMTGSKVVVAYAVPRRNLMVIDYTKMNTAPFSLGTIMKHELCHLLLHNQVKNGRLPRWLDEGIAQLTSDGIAEIMISRKGSILNKAVLSKKLFSMRALSQSFPRDKESLLLAYEESKSFVEYINHEFGRKGIQDLLGHLQAGNEIDGAVLQSFSITLDELERRWHIHLRKKITWFTYLANNLYTILFFLGALITVGGFVRMMIKKRRYGEDEFSQSS
;
A
#
# COMPACT_ATOMS: atom_id res chain seq x y z
N MET A 1 0.99 -35.60 12.24
CA MET A 1 2.39 -35.23 12.49
C MET A 1 2.60 -33.72 12.41
N ALA A 2 2.10 -33.01 11.41
CA ALA A 2 2.27 -31.56 11.23
C ALA A 2 1.80 -30.65 12.40
N ARG A 3 0.83 -31.06 13.20
CA ARG A 3 0.29 -30.29 14.33
C ARG A 3 1.27 -30.13 15.50
N LYS A 4 2.11 -31.14 15.77
CA LYS A 4 3.11 -31.10 16.84
C LYS A 4 4.34 -30.30 16.45
N GLU A 5 4.74 -30.33 15.20
CA GLU A 5 5.88 -29.60 14.66
C GLU A 5 5.63 -28.09 14.64
N LEU A 6 4.43 -27.64 14.27
CA LEU A 6 4.06 -26.22 14.28
C LEU A 6 4.01 -25.65 15.70
N PHE A 7 3.48 -26.43 16.66
CA PHE A 7 3.42 -26.05 18.07
C PHE A 7 4.80 -25.99 18.71
N LEU A 8 5.69 -26.96 18.42
CA LEU A 8 7.08 -26.97 18.87
C LEU A 8 7.92 -25.84 18.26
N LEU A 9 7.65 -25.45 17.02
CA LEU A 9 8.38 -24.37 16.35
C LEU A 9 8.00 -22.98 16.88
N ILE A 10 6.73 -22.77 17.20
CA ILE A 10 6.26 -21.54 17.86
C ILE A 10 6.86 -21.45 19.28
N ILE A 11 6.91 -22.56 20.01
CA ILE A 11 7.57 -22.64 21.32
C ILE A 11 9.08 -22.43 21.21
N PHE A 12 9.75 -22.97 20.20
CA PHE A 12 11.20 -22.79 20.01
C PHE A 12 11.59 -21.34 19.66
N LEU A 13 10.76 -20.63 18.88
CA LEU A 13 10.94 -19.19 18.63
C LEU A 13 10.73 -18.34 19.89
N MET A 14 9.97 -18.83 20.85
CA MET A 14 9.66 -18.15 22.12
C MET A 14 10.61 -18.51 23.27
N LEU A 15 11.32 -19.65 23.21
CA LEU A 15 12.11 -20.19 24.32
C LEU A 15 13.62 -19.93 24.25
N SER A 16 14.15 -19.21 23.27
CA SER A 16 15.61 -19.03 23.11
C SER A 16 16.25 -18.02 24.06
N HIS A 17 15.49 -17.36 24.96
CA HIS A 17 16.09 -16.57 26.06
C HIS A 17 15.24 -16.70 27.32
N PRO A 18 15.83 -17.08 28.47
CA PRO A 18 15.12 -17.15 29.74
C PRO A 18 15.00 -15.74 30.35
N SER A 19 14.00 -14.99 30.00
CA SER A 19 13.58 -13.85 30.80
C SER A 19 12.45 -14.29 31.72
N LEU A 20 12.47 -13.85 32.98
CA LEU A 20 11.69 -14.29 34.14
C LEU A 20 10.18 -14.05 34.08
N TYR A 21 9.61 -13.67 32.94
CA TYR A 21 8.17 -13.61 32.68
C TYR A 21 7.88 -14.43 31.42
N ALA A 22 7.46 -15.67 31.60
CA ALA A 22 6.82 -16.43 30.51
C ALA A 22 5.50 -15.69 30.20
N GLU A 23 5.51 -14.82 29.18
CA GLU A 23 4.29 -14.23 28.63
C GLU A 23 3.39 -15.40 28.19
N GLN A 24 2.19 -15.44 28.77
CA GLN A 24 1.23 -16.50 28.49
C GLN A 24 0.70 -16.33 27.07
N THR A 25 1.24 -17.11 26.13
CA THR A 25 0.82 -17.11 24.73
C THR A 25 -0.45 -17.93 24.58
N SER A 26 -1.48 -17.32 24.03
CA SER A 26 -2.76 -17.94 23.73
C SER A 26 -2.99 -18.08 22.23
N VAL A 27 -3.91 -18.97 21.84
CA VAL A 27 -4.22 -19.26 20.44
C VAL A 27 -5.71 -19.30 20.22
N ILE A 28 -6.20 -18.57 19.24
CA ILE A 28 -7.53 -18.73 18.66
C ILE A 28 -7.37 -19.39 17.30
N GLN A 29 -8.12 -20.49 17.09
CA GLN A 29 -8.06 -21.25 15.85
C GLN A 29 -9.46 -21.43 15.27
N THR A 30 -9.63 -21.04 14.01
CA THR A 30 -10.80 -21.32 13.18
C THR A 30 -10.41 -22.20 11.99
N ASP A 31 -11.35 -22.56 11.14
CA ASP A 31 -11.07 -23.31 9.91
C ASP A 31 -10.26 -22.46 8.91
N GLU A 32 -10.37 -21.13 8.96
CA GLU A 32 -9.77 -20.23 7.99
C GLU A 32 -8.47 -19.56 8.46
N ILE A 33 -8.29 -19.33 9.77
CA ILE A 33 -7.16 -18.56 10.32
C ILE A 33 -6.73 -19.09 11.70
N VAL A 34 -5.45 -18.97 12.01
CA VAL A 34 -4.89 -19.17 13.35
C VAL A 34 -4.34 -17.84 13.85
N VAL A 35 -4.73 -17.40 15.04
CA VAL A 35 -4.22 -16.18 15.68
C VAL A 35 -3.50 -16.57 16.97
N VAL A 36 -2.22 -16.25 17.04
CA VAL A 36 -1.34 -16.44 18.21
C VAL A 36 -1.10 -15.07 18.83
N PHE A 37 -1.28 -14.95 20.13
CA PHE A 37 -1.22 -13.65 20.80
C PHE A 37 -0.85 -13.78 22.27
N GLU A 38 -0.38 -12.70 22.87
CA GLU A 38 -0.21 -12.52 24.31
C GLU A 38 -1.58 -12.18 24.95
N GLU A 39 -1.89 -12.67 26.17
CA GLU A 39 -3.20 -12.50 26.80
C GLU A 39 -3.79 -11.07 26.81
N PRO A 40 -3.02 -9.99 27.00
CA PRO A 40 -3.55 -8.64 26.87
C PRO A 40 -4.18 -8.31 25.51
N LEU A 41 -3.83 -9.10 24.46
CA LEU A 41 -4.32 -8.90 23.09
C LEU A 41 -5.52 -9.78 22.70
N ARG A 42 -6.19 -10.45 23.63
CA ARG A 42 -7.35 -11.34 23.33
C ARG A 42 -8.46 -10.63 22.54
N PHE A 43 -8.75 -9.37 22.89
CA PHE A 43 -9.75 -8.58 22.16
C PHE A 43 -9.29 -8.35 20.70
N VAL A 44 -8.03 -8.00 20.51
CA VAL A 44 -7.43 -7.77 19.19
C VAL A 44 -7.37 -9.05 18.36
N ALA A 45 -7.08 -10.18 19.00
CA ALA A 45 -7.09 -11.48 18.34
C ALA A 45 -8.49 -11.85 17.82
N ASN A 46 -9.54 -11.57 18.60
CA ASN A 46 -10.92 -11.74 18.14
C ASN A 46 -11.28 -10.77 16.99
N GLU A 47 -10.80 -9.52 17.05
CA GLU A 47 -10.94 -8.55 15.96
C GLU A 47 -10.28 -9.06 14.66
N ALA A 48 -9.06 -9.61 14.75
CA ALA A 48 -8.37 -10.21 13.62
C ALA A 48 -9.17 -11.36 12.97
N VAL A 49 -9.75 -12.25 13.78
CA VAL A 49 -10.62 -13.33 13.31
C VAL A 49 -11.85 -12.78 12.60
N ASN A 50 -12.50 -11.76 13.15
CA ASN A 50 -13.70 -11.15 12.57
C ASN A 50 -13.43 -10.38 11.27
N LEU A 51 -12.26 -9.77 11.12
CA LEU A 51 -11.86 -9.03 9.92
C LEU A 51 -11.45 -9.97 8.77
N PHE A 52 -10.94 -11.16 9.09
CA PHE A 52 -10.29 -12.05 8.13
C PHE A 52 -11.18 -12.44 6.94
N PRO A 53 -12.46 -12.85 7.09
CA PRO A 53 -13.28 -13.24 5.95
C PRO A 53 -13.43 -12.14 4.90
N LYS A 54 -13.59 -10.88 5.36
CA LYS A 54 -13.67 -9.73 4.47
C LYS A 54 -12.34 -9.48 3.76
N ILE A 55 -11.22 -9.50 4.50
CA ILE A 55 -9.88 -9.30 3.93
C ILE A 55 -9.57 -10.36 2.88
N LYS A 56 -9.88 -11.63 3.17
CA LYS A 56 -9.74 -12.76 2.24
C LYS A 56 -10.53 -12.51 0.96
N SER A 57 -11.83 -12.25 1.08
CA SER A 57 -12.71 -12.00 -0.06
C SER A 57 -12.24 -10.81 -0.92
N ASP A 58 -11.82 -9.72 -0.28
CA ASP A 58 -11.30 -8.54 -0.97
C ASP A 58 -10.05 -8.86 -1.80
N LEU A 59 -9.11 -9.65 -1.25
CA LEU A 59 -7.89 -10.04 -1.96
C LEU A 59 -8.18 -11.04 -3.08
N GLU A 60 -8.99 -12.06 -2.83
CA GLU A 60 -9.40 -13.05 -3.84
C GLU A 60 -10.06 -12.36 -5.03
N ASN A 61 -10.97 -11.42 -4.78
CA ASN A 61 -11.62 -10.63 -5.84
C ASN A 61 -10.65 -9.69 -6.56
N SER A 62 -9.69 -9.11 -5.84
CA SER A 62 -8.73 -8.16 -6.43
C SER A 62 -7.73 -8.86 -7.35
N LEU A 63 -7.22 -10.02 -6.94
CA LEU A 63 -6.18 -10.74 -7.66
C LEU A 63 -6.72 -11.83 -8.57
N ASN A 64 -8.01 -12.17 -8.46
CA ASN A 64 -8.66 -13.30 -9.14
C ASN A 64 -7.97 -14.64 -8.82
N TRP A 65 -7.57 -14.82 -7.57
CA TRP A 65 -6.96 -16.03 -7.02
C TRP A 65 -7.71 -16.49 -5.77
N ILE A 66 -7.63 -17.78 -5.48
CA ILE A 66 -8.20 -18.37 -4.29
C ILE A 66 -7.10 -18.54 -3.24
N LEU A 67 -7.41 -18.17 -2.00
CA LEU A 67 -6.55 -18.40 -0.84
C LEU A 67 -6.84 -19.81 -0.30
N ASP A 68 -6.04 -20.80 -0.73
CA ASP A 68 -6.20 -22.23 -0.46
C ASP A 68 -5.39 -22.73 0.74
N PHE A 69 -4.82 -21.82 1.54
CA PHE A 69 -4.08 -22.11 2.75
C PHE A 69 -4.66 -21.38 3.96
N ARG A 70 -4.34 -21.88 5.15
CA ARG A 70 -4.74 -21.25 6.41
C ARG A 70 -3.56 -20.44 6.98
N PRO A 71 -3.61 -19.09 6.98
CA PRO A 71 -2.55 -18.27 7.53
C PRO A 71 -2.53 -18.30 9.05
N THR A 72 -1.34 -18.07 9.61
CA THR A 72 -1.13 -17.81 11.03
C THR A 72 -0.78 -16.33 11.22
N VAL A 73 -1.50 -15.65 12.09
CA VAL A 73 -1.23 -14.28 12.53
C VAL A 73 -0.63 -14.32 13.92
N VAL A 74 0.53 -13.73 14.11
CA VAL A 74 1.14 -13.52 15.43
C VAL A 74 1.01 -12.05 15.79
N LEU A 75 0.33 -11.77 16.90
CA LEU A 75 0.21 -10.44 17.47
C LEU A 75 1.15 -10.31 18.66
N THR A 76 2.02 -9.31 18.66
CA THR A 76 2.95 -9.08 19.76
C THR A 76 2.94 -7.62 20.20
N THR A 77 3.19 -7.39 21.49
CA THR A 77 3.49 -6.08 22.06
C THR A 77 4.96 -5.92 22.40
N ASN A 78 5.76 -6.98 22.25
CA ASN A 78 7.19 -6.96 22.53
C ASN A 78 7.96 -6.34 21.35
N ARG A 79 8.04 -5.01 21.35
CA ARG A 79 8.71 -4.23 20.31
C ARG A 79 10.19 -4.55 20.16
N GLU A 80 10.90 -4.75 21.25
CA GLU A 80 12.33 -5.04 21.23
C GLU A 80 12.61 -6.35 20.48
N ARG A 81 11.88 -7.41 20.84
CA ARG A 81 11.98 -8.69 20.17
C ARG A 81 11.59 -8.63 18.69
N PHE A 82 10.55 -7.85 18.37
CA PHE A 82 10.12 -7.63 16.98
C PHE A 82 11.22 -6.91 16.17
N GLU A 83 11.88 -5.89 16.74
CA GLU A 83 13.00 -5.18 16.10
C GLU A 83 14.23 -6.08 15.92
N GLU A 84 14.54 -6.93 16.89
CA GLU A 84 15.61 -7.94 16.75
C GLU A 84 15.33 -8.92 15.59
N MET A 85 14.08 -9.40 15.47
CA MET A 85 13.68 -10.35 14.42
C MET A 85 13.69 -9.73 13.03
N THR A 86 13.30 -8.46 12.91
CA THR A 86 13.23 -7.75 11.62
C THR A 86 14.54 -7.05 11.24
N GLY A 87 15.41 -6.79 12.22
CA GLY A 87 16.58 -5.92 12.06
C GLY A 87 16.23 -4.48 11.72
N SER A 88 14.96 -4.04 11.97
CA SER A 88 14.45 -2.75 11.54
C SER A 88 13.56 -2.09 12.59
N LYS A 89 13.78 -0.79 12.80
CA LYS A 89 12.95 0.04 13.69
C LYS A 89 11.74 0.67 12.98
N VAL A 90 11.67 0.56 11.66
CA VAL A 90 10.61 1.21 10.87
C VAL A 90 9.53 0.24 10.42
N VAL A 91 9.80 -1.05 10.40
CA VAL A 91 8.84 -2.10 10.08
C VAL A 91 7.83 -2.27 11.24
N VAL A 92 6.57 -2.49 10.92
CA VAL A 92 5.47 -2.70 11.88
C VAL A 92 4.82 -4.08 11.74
N ALA A 93 5.04 -4.75 10.62
CA ALA A 93 4.61 -6.13 10.35
C ALA A 93 5.54 -6.76 9.33
N TYR A 94 5.48 -8.08 9.18
CA TYR A 94 6.15 -8.80 8.10
C TYR A 94 5.50 -10.15 7.85
N ALA A 95 5.54 -10.57 6.59
CA ALA A 95 5.10 -11.90 6.16
C ALA A 95 6.27 -12.88 6.07
N VAL A 96 6.00 -14.15 6.36
CA VAL A 96 6.90 -15.30 6.15
C VAL A 96 6.19 -16.31 5.24
N PRO A 97 6.22 -16.11 3.90
CA PRO A 97 5.41 -16.87 2.96
C PRO A 97 5.59 -18.40 3.06
N ARG A 98 6.83 -18.88 3.24
CA ARG A 98 7.13 -20.32 3.38
C ARG A 98 6.40 -20.99 4.54
N ARG A 99 5.90 -20.22 5.50
CA ARG A 99 5.21 -20.71 6.70
C ARG A 99 3.75 -20.29 6.76
N ASN A 100 3.26 -19.57 5.76
CA ASN A 100 1.95 -18.92 5.78
C ASN A 100 1.73 -18.10 7.06
N LEU A 101 2.75 -17.38 7.50
CA LEU A 101 2.81 -16.67 8.77
C LEU A 101 2.96 -15.18 8.53
N MET A 102 2.23 -14.37 9.28
CA MET A 102 2.45 -12.94 9.42
C MET A 102 2.65 -12.57 10.88
N VAL A 103 3.53 -11.63 11.15
CA VAL A 103 3.82 -11.11 12.51
C VAL A 103 3.53 -9.62 12.53
N ILE A 104 2.75 -9.16 13.50
CA ILE A 104 2.29 -7.77 13.61
C ILE A 104 2.68 -7.22 14.97
N ASP A 105 3.41 -6.11 14.98
CA ASP A 105 3.67 -5.32 16.17
C ASP A 105 2.45 -4.45 16.49
N TYR A 106 1.66 -4.90 17.47
CA TYR A 106 0.44 -4.19 17.85
C TYR A 106 0.71 -2.84 18.53
N THR A 107 1.91 -2.59 19.05
CA THR A 107 2.25 -1.29 19.67
C THR A 107 2.15 -0.13 18.69
N LYS A 108 2.19 -0.40 17.39
CA LYS A 108 2.08 0.60 16.30
C LYS A 108 0.70 0.69 15.68
N MET A 109 -0.19 -0.26 16.01
CA MET A 109 -1.57 -0.22 15.52
C MET A 109 -2.34 0.92 16.21
N ASN A 110 -3.43 1.36 15.59
CA ASN A 110 -4.23 2.52 16.04
C ASN A 110 -3.48 3.86 16.04
N THR A 111 -2.28 3.89 15.45
CA THR A 111 -1.54 5.13 15.16
C THR A 111 -1.62 5.39 13.66
N ALA A 112 -2.35 6.44 13.25
CA ALA A 112 -2.49 6.73 11.82
C ALA A 112 -1.13 6.74 11.11
N PRO A 113 -1.01 6.06 9.94
CA PRO A 113 -2.08 5.49 9.12
C PRO A 113 -2.41 4.00 9.38
N PHE A 114 -1.81 3.35 10.38
CA PHE A 114 -1.90 1.91 10.59
C PHE A 114 -3.21 1.50 11.27
N SER A 115 -3.86 0.50 10.71
CA SER A 115 -4.94 -0.25 11.34
C SER A 115 -4.67 -1.75 11.21
N LEU A 116 -5.19 -2.54 12.14
CA LEU A 116 -5.01 -4.00 12.12
C LEU A 116 -5.47 -4.59 10.79
N GLY A 117 -6.66 -4.21 10.32
CA GLY A 117 -7.23 -4.76 9.08
C GLY A 117 -6.39 -4.40 7.84
N THR A 118 -5.89 -3.17 7.75
CA THR A 118 -5.07 -2.73 6.62
C THR A 118 -3.73 -3.47 6.58
N ILE A 119 -3.07 -3.61 7.74
CA ILE A 119 -1.81 -4.34 7.84
C ILE A 119 -2.01 -5.83 7.59
N MET A 120 -3.04 -6.45 8.16
CA MET A 120 -3.37 -7.85 7.86
C MET A 120 -3.59 -8.07 6.37
N LYS A 121 -4.29 -7.14 5.69
CA LYS A 121 -4.53 -7.23 4.24
C LYS A 121 -3.23 -7.14 3.45
N HIS A 122 -2.33 -6.24 3.84
CA HIS A 122 -1.00 -6.09 3.24
C HIS A 122 -0.18 -7.38 3.36
N GLU A 123 -0.02 -7.90 4.58
CA GLU A 123 0.76 -9.11 4.83
C GLU A 123 0.13 -10.36 4.20
N LEU A 124 -1.21 -10.48 4.23
CA LEU A 124 -1.90 -11.58 3.57
C LEU A 124 -1.72 -11.55 2.05
N CYS A 125 -1.63 -10.35 1.46
CA CYS A 125 -1.32 -10.18 0.04
C CYS A 125 0.04 -10.82 -0.30
N HIS A 126 1.09 -10.54 0.47
CA HIS A 126 2.40 -11.19 0.30
C HIS A 126 2.31 -12.72 0.40
N LEU A 127 1.58 -13.24 1.41
CA LEU A 127 1.39 -14.68 1.53
C LEU A 127 0.72 -15.27 0.28
N LEU A 128 -0.33 -14.62 -0.24
CA LEU A 128 -1.05 -15.09 -1.42
C LEU A 128 -0.17 -15.01 -2.67
N LEU A 129 0.49 -13.90 -2.91
CA LEU A 129 1.39 -13.70 -4.05
C LEU A 129 2.49 -14.77 -4.10
N HIS A 130 3.17 -15.02 -2.99
CA HIS A 130 4.25 -16.01 -2.91
C HIS A 130 3.77 -17.47 -2.90
N ASN A 131 2.52 -17.74 -2.53
CA ASN A 131 1.92 -19.06 -2.68
C ASN A 131 1.59 -19.36 -4.14
N GLN A 132 1.19 -18.36 -4.92
CA GLN A 132 0.79 -18.51 -6.31
C GLN A 132 1.99 -18.39 -7.26
N VAL A 133 2.89 -17.42 -7.06
CA VAL A 133 4.09 -17.24 -7.89
C VAL A 133 5.30 -17.88 -7.19
N LYS A 134 5.66 -19.08 -7.62
CA LYS A 134 6.72 -19.87 -6.99
C LYS A 134 8.10 -19.59 -7.60
N ASN A 135 9.15 -20.13 -6.97
CA ASN A 135 10.53 -20.11 -7.46
C ASN A 135 11.21 -18.74 -7.57
N GLY A 136 10.81 -17.77 -6.71
CA GLY A 136 11.46 -16.45 -6.65
C GLY A 136 11.26 -15.58 -7.89
N ARG A 137 10.25 -15.87 -8.71
CA ARG A 137 9.97 -15.13 -9.95
C ARG A 137 9.19 -13.85 -9.74
N LEU A 138 8.64 -13.65 -8.54
CA LEU A 138 7.94 -12.42 -8.20
C LEU A 138 8.96 -11.30 -7.95
N PRO A 139 9.01 -10.26 -8.80
CA PRO A 139 9.89 -9.11 -8.56
C PRO A 139 9.49 -8.37 -7.29
N ARG A 140 10.47 -7.89 -6.52
CA ARG A 140 10.17 -7.24 -5.25
C ARG A 140 9.35 -5.96 -5.41
N TRP A 141 9.59 -5.15 -6.44
CA TRP A 141 8.76 -3.97 -6.71
C TRP A 141 7.30 -4.32 -6.99
N LEU A 142 7.05 -5.48 -7.63
CA LEU A 142 5.69 -5.92 -7.95
C LEU A 142 4.99 -6.46 -6.70
N ASP A 143 5.69 -7.26 -5.90
CA ASP A 143 5.21 -7.77 -4.62
C ASP A 143 4.77 -6.62 -3.69
N GLU A 144 5.66 -5.69 -3.41
CA GLU A 144 5.38 -4.53 -2.55
C GLU A 144 4.34 -3.57 -3.15
N GLY A 145 4.40 -3.33 -4.46
CA GLY A 145 3.47 -2.44 -5.14
C GLY A 145 2.04 -2.96 -5.15
N ILE A 146 1.83 -4.28 -5.34
CA ILE A 146 0.50 -4.91 -5.28
C ILE A 146 0.00 -4.95 -3.84
N ALA A 147 0.84 -5.30 -2.86
CA ALA A 147 0.46 -5.29 -1.46
C ALA A 147 -0.01 -3.90 -1.02
N GLN A 148 0.70 -2.83 -1.42
CA GLN A 148 0.28 -1.46 -1.16
C GLN A 148 -1.00 -1.07 -1.91
N LEU A 149 -1.15 -1.46 -3.18
CA LEU A 149 -2.35 -1.16 -3.98
C LEU A 149 -3.60 -1.78 -3.35
N THR A 150 -3.51 -3.01 -2.86
CA THR A 150 -4.64 -3.73 -2.25
C THR A 150 -4.95 -3.27 -0.83
N SER A 151 -4.00 -2.65 -0.12
CA SER A 151 -4.12 -2.17 1.26
C SER A 151 -4.26 -0.64 1.36
N ASP A 152 -4.96 0.00 0.40
CA ASP A 152 -5.23 1.44 0.35
C ASP A 152 -3.96 2.31 0.39
N GLY A 153 -2.87 1.79 -0.18
CA GLY A 153 -1.59 2.49 -0.29
C GLY A 153 -0.77 2.52 1.00
N ILE A 154 -1.10 1.66 1.96
CA ILE A 154 -0.32 1.48 3.18
C ILE A 154 0.80 0.47 2.94
N ALA A 155 2.01 0.84 3.35
CA ALA A 155 3.15 -0.06 3.45
C ALA A 155 3.35 -0.52 4.90
N GLU A 156 4.04 -1.63 5.09
CA GLU A 156 4.42 -2.17 6.40
C GLU A 156 5.41 -1.29 7.19
N ILE A 157 5.83 -0.18 6.61
CA ILE A 157 6.86 0.71 7.17
C ILE A 157 6.30 2.07 7.55
N MET A 158 6.84 2.64 8.63
CA MET A 158 6.51 3.99 9.08
C MET A 158 7.07 5.05 8.11
N ILE A 159 6.22 5.57 7.22
CA ILE A 159 6.59 6.64 6.29
C ILE A 159 6.31 8.00 6.94
N SER A 160 7.32 8.85 7.03
CA SER A 160 7.14 10.23 7.48
C SER A 160 6.44 11.06 6.40
N ARG A 161 5.31 11.70 6.74
CA ARG A 161 4.50 12.53 5.80
C ARG A 161 5.18 13.85 5.33
N LYS A 162 6.44 14.08 5.61
CA LYS A 162 7.15 15.31 5.21
C LYS A 162 7.58 15.29 3.73
N GLY A 163 6.63 15.52 2.85
CA GLY A 163 6.85 15.66 1.40
C GLY A 163 7.05 14.32 0.69
N SER A 164 6.61 14.21 -0.56
CA SER A 164 6.82 13.01 -1.36
C SER A 164 8.30 12.87 -1.74
N ILE A 165 8.95 11.81 -1.26
CA ILE A 165 10.33 11.45 -1.63
C ILE A 165 10.37 11.18 -3.14
N LEU A 166 9.34 10.55 -3.69
CA LEU A 166 9.19 10.28 -5.11
C LEU A 166 9.25 11.59 -5.94
N ASN A 167 8.54 12.65 -5.52
CA ASN A 167 8.56 13.91 -6.25
C ASN A 167 9.98 14.50 -6.32
N LYS A 168 10.74 14.44 -5.22
CA LYS A 168 12.14 14.88 -5.18
C LYS A 168 13.02 14.05 -6.11
N ALA A 169 12.83 12.71 -6.12
CA ALA A 169 13.58 11.79 -6.97
C ALA A 169 13.30 12.05 -8.46
N VAL A 170 12.03 12.29 -8.84
CA VAL A 170 11.65 12.63 -10.22
C VAL A 170 12.29 13.93 -10.67
N LEU A 171 12.24 14.99 -9.84
CA LEU A 171 12.82 16.28 -10.17
C LEU A 171 14.35 16.23 -10.26
N SER A 172 15.00 15.42 -9.42
CA SER A 172 16.46 15.24 -9.43
C SER A 172 16.93 14.14 -10.39
N LYS A 173 16.04 13.45 -11.09
CA LYS A 173 16.32 12.30 -11.98
C LYS A 173 17.06 11.16 -11.27
N LYS A 174 16.70 10.89 -10.01
CA LYS A 174 17.33 9.87 -9.16
C LYS A 174 16.35 8.74 -8.84
N LEU A 175 15.60 8.25 -9.84
CA LEU A 175 14.77 7.08 -9.71
C LEU A 175 15.61 5.81 -9.87
N PHE A 176 15.21 4.75 -9.16
CA PHE A 176 15.76 3.42 -9.37
C PHE A 176 15.17 2.80 -10.65
N SER A 177 15.92 1.92 -11.31
CA SER A 177 15.32 1.11 -12.36
C SER A 177 14.50 -0.03 -11.77
N MET A 178 13.40 -0.39 -12.42
CA MET A 178 12.57 -1.53 -11.99
C MET A 178 13.34 -2.86 -12.01
N ARG A 179 14.35 -2.98 -12.88
CA ARG A 179 15.27 -4.12 -12.87
C ARG A 179 16.09 -4.21 -11.58
N ALA A 180 16.59 -3.09 -11.08
CA ALA A 180 17.31 -3.06 -9.80
C ALA A 180 16.37 -3.41 -8.63
N LEU A 181 15.17 -2.85 -8.63
CA LEU A 181 14.14 -3.12 -7.61
C LEU A 181 13.50 -4.51 -7.74
N SER A 182 13.75 -5.25 -8.83
CA SER A 182 13.27 -6.63 -8.97
C SER A 182 13.98 -7.59 -8.03
N GLN A 183 15.27 -7.35 -7.75
CA GLN A 183 16.11 -8.26 -6.97
C GLN A 183 16.07 -7.94 -5.47
N SER A 184 16.29 -6.69 -5.11
CA SER A 184 16.35 -6.26 -3.72
C SER A 184 16.13 -4.76 -3.58
N PHE A 185 15.62 -4.36 -2.40
CA PHE A 185 15.53 -2.95 -2.04
C PHE A 185 16.81 -2.48 -1.32
N PRO A 186 17.13 -1.17 -1.43
CA PRO A 186 18.20 -0.56 -0.66
C PRO A 186 18.02 -0.73 0.85
N ARG A 187 19.14 -0.71 1.59
CA ARG A 187 19.10 -0.90 3.05
C ARG A 187 19.02 0.40 3.84
N ASP A 188 19.51 1.49 3.27
CA ASP A 188 19.41 2.80 3.93
C ASP A 188 17.97 3.30 3.91
N LYS A 189 17.58 4.01 4.96
CA LYS A 189 16.19 4.40 5.21
C LYS A 189 15.57 5.23 4.07
N GLU A 190 16.30 6.19 3.52
CA GLU A 190 15.76 7.12 2.53
C GLU A 190 15.54 6.41 1.18
N SER A 191 16.53 5.66 0.73
CA SER A 191 16.44 4.85 -0.49
C SER A 191 15.41 3.73 -0.36
N LEU A 192 15.28 3.12 0.81
CA LEU A 192 14.25 2.12 1.08
C LEU A 192 12.85 2.71 0.93
N LEU A 193 12.58 3.86 1.56
CA LEU A 193 11.31 4.56 1.44
C LEU A 193 11.00 4.95 -0.02
N LEU A 194 12.02 5.39 -0.76
CA LEU A 194 11.87 5.69 -2.18
C LEU A 194 11.49 4.45 -2.98
N ALA A 195 12.15 3.31 -2.74
CA ALA A 195 11.84 2.05 -3.41
C ALA A 195 10.38 1.60 -3.18
N TYR A 196 9.84 1.79 -1.97
CA TYR A 196 8.43 1.53 -1.66
C TYR A 196 7.49 2.50 -2.42
N GLU A 197 7.79 3.82 -2.42
CA GLU A 197 6.98 4.80 -3.16
C GLU A 197 7.04 4.57 -4.67
N GLU A 198 8.20 4.21 -5.23
CA GLU A 198 8.35 3.87 -6.64
C GLU A 198 7.56 2.62 -7.01
N SER A 199 7.67 1.56 -6.21
CA SER A 199 6.94 0.29 -6.41
C SER A 199 5.43 0.50 -6.45
N LYS A 200 4.91 1.23 -5.45
CA LYS A 200 3.51 1.62 -5.40
C LYS A 200 3.11 2.41 -6.64
N SER A 201 3.84 3.48 -6.95
CA SER A 201 3.52 4.37 -8.05
C SER A 201 3.58 3.67 -9.41
N PHE A 202 4.50 2.71 -9.59
CA PHE A 202 4.61 1.96 -10.82
C PHE A 202 3.46 0.97 -11.00
N VAL A 203 3.05 0.27 -9.94
CA VAL A 203 1.89 -0.63 -9.97
C VAL A 203 0.58 0.16 -10.11
N GLU A 204 0.45 1.33 -9.46
CA GLU A 204 -0.68 2.25 -9.69
C GLU A 204 -0.76 2.70 -11.16
N TYR A 205 0.39 3.00 -11.79
CA TYR A 205 0.46 3.35 -13.20
C TYR A 205 0.00 2.18 -14.09
N ILE A 206 0.47 0.96 -13.82
CA ILE A 206 0.02 -0.24 -14.55
C ILE A 206 -1.51 -0.41 -14.40
N ASN A 207 -2.02 -0.27 -13.19
CA ASN A 207 -3.46 -0.36 -12.93
C ASN A 207 -4.27 0.75 -13.64
N HIS A 208 -3.71 1.96 -13.76
CA HIS A 208 -4.32 3.08 -14.47
C HIS A 208 -4.38 2.83 -15.98
N GLU A 209 -3.29 2.36 -16.59
CA GLU A 209 -3.18 2.19 -18.04
C GLU A 209 -3.87 0.92 -18.55
N PHE A 210 -3.75 -0.19 -17.80
CA PHE A 210 -4.20 -1.52 -18.24
C PHE A 210 -5.34 -2.08 -17.39
N GLY A 211 -5.76 -1.36 -16.36
CA GLY A 211 -6.79 -1.79 -15.43
C GLY A 211 -6.37 -2.96 -14.54
N ARG A 212 -7.28 -3.38 -13.69
CA ARG A 212 -7.09 -4.55 -12.81
C ARG A 212 -6.76 -5.82 -13.59
N LYS A 213 -7.41 -5.98 -14.75
CA LYS A 213 -7.16 -7.13 -15.63
C LYS A 213 -5.71 -7.21 -16.07
N GLY A 214 -5.06 -6.08 -16.39
CA GLY A 214 -3.65 -6.06 -16.77
C GLY A 214 -2.74 -6.57 -15.65
N ILE A 215 -3.03 -6.23 -14.38
CA ILE A 215 -2.30 -6.77 -13.22
C ILE A 215 -2.54 -8.29 -13.10
N GLN A 216 -3.79 -8.75 -13.24
CA GLN A 216 -4.13 -10.17 -13.17
C GLN A 216 -3.46 -10.98 -14.29
N ASP A 217 -3.43 -10.46 -15.52
CA ASP A 217 -2.76 -11.11 -16.66
C ASP A 217 -1.23 -11.20 -16.41
N LEU A 218 -0.60 -10.13 -15.93
CA LEU A 218 0.81 -10.11 -15.55
C LEU A 218 1.13 -11.16 -14.48
N LEU A 219 0.33 -11.22 -13.43
CA LEU A 219 0.47 -12.22 -12.37
C LEU A 219 0.24 -13.64 -12.88
N GLY A 220 -0.73 -13.84 -13.77
CA GLY A 220 -1.00 -15.14 -14.41
C GLY A 220 0.19 -15.65 -15.23
N HIS A 221 0.87 -14.78 -15.98
CA HIS A 221 2.08 -15.12 -16.70
C HIS A 221 3.25 -15.48 -15.77
N LEU A 222 3.42 -14.76 -14.64
CA LEU A 222 4.43 -15.10 -13.63
C LEU A 222 4.11 -16.44 -12.95
N GLN A 223 2.83 -16.70 -12.64
CA GLN A 223 2.37 -17.99 -12.09
C GLN A 223 2.64 -19.15 -13.07
N ALA A 224 2.44 -18.92 -14.37
CA ALA A 224 2.75 -19.89 -15.42
C ALA A 224 4.26 -20.14 -15.61
N GLY A 225 5.11 -19.36 -14.93
CA GLY A 225 6.55 -19.59 -14.90
C GLY A 225 7.37 -18.69 -15.80
N ASN A 226 6.78 -17.64 -16.38
CA ASN A 226 7.53 -16.65 -17.13
C ASN A 226 8.38 -15.78 -16.20
N GLU A 227 9.52 -15.33 -16.70
CA GLU A 227 10.28 -14.25 -16.07
C GLU A 227 9.59 -12.91 -16.32
N ILE A 228 9.91 -11.88 -15.52
CA ILE A 228 9.21 -10.59 -15.54
C ILE A 228 9.20 -9.92 -16.91
N ASP A 229 10.29 -9.98 -17.67
CA ASP A 229 10.36 -9.39 -19.01
C ASP A 229 9.38 -10.08 -19.98
N GLY A 230 9.32 -11.41 -19.94
CA GLY A 230 8.38 -12.20 -20.75
C GLY A 230 6.93 -11.96 -20.32
N ALA A 231 6.67 -11.91 -19.01
CA ALA A 231 5.35 -11.66 -18.47
C ALA A 231 4.82 -10.27 -18.87
N VAL A 232 5.65 -9.23 -18.76
CA VAL A 232 5.32 -7.85 -19.19
C VAL A 232 5.05 -7.80 -20.69
N LEU A 233 5.90 -8.42 -21.50
CA LEU A 233 5.74 -8.44 -22.96
C LEU A 233 4.44 -9.13 -23.39
N GLN A 234 4.10 -10.25 -22.76
CA GLN A 234 2.86 -10.99 -23.04
C GLN A 234 1.61 -10.25 -22.57
N SER A 235 1.68 -9.57 -21.41
CA SER A 235 0.54 -8.86 -20.85
C SER A 235 0.24 -7.54 -21.55
N PHE A 236 1.30 -6.80 -21.97
CA PHE A 236 1.16 -5.41 -22.41
C PHE A 236 1.66 -5.14 -23.82
N SER A 237 2.24 -6.14 -24.50
CA SER A 237 2.84 -6.01 -25.84
C SER A 237 3.97 -4.96 -25.92
N ILE A 238 4.58 -4.64 -24.79
CA ILE A 238 5.74 -3.73 -24.67
C ILE A 238 6.77 -4.33 -23.70
N THR A 239 8.02 -3.89 -23.80
CA THR A 239 9.08 -4.34 -22.88
C THR A 239 8.95 -3.66 -21.51
N LEU A 240 9.58 -4.25 -20.46
CA LEU A 240 9.65 -3.63 -19.13
C LEU A 240 10.30 -2.24 -19.19
N ASP A 241 11.36 -2.07 -19.98
CA ASP A 241 12.06 -0.80 -20.14
C ASP A 241 11.15 0.28 -20.78
N GLU A 242 10.34 -0.12 -21.77
CA GLU A 242 9.37 0.78 -22.38
C GLU A 242 8.23 1.15 -21.42
N LEU A 243 7.74 0.18 -20.63
CA LEU A 243 6.74 0.41 -19.59
C LEU A 243 7.27 1.39 -18.53
N GLU A 244 8.50 1.20 -18.05
CA GLU A 244 9.19 2.08 -17.12
C GLU A 244 9.37 3.49 -17.72
N ARG A 245 9.79 3.60 -18.97
CA ARG A 245 9.91 4.87 -19.69
C ARG A 245 8.57 5.64 -19.75
N ARG A 246 7.47 4.96 -20.04
CA ARG A 246 6.12 5.55 -20.07
C ARG A 246 5.69 6.03 -18.70
N TRP A 247 5.94 5.24 -17.66
CA TRP A 247 5.70 5.64 -16.28
C TRP A 247 6.49 6.88 -15.90
N HIS A 248 7.78 6.98 -16.24
CA HIS A 248 8.58 8.19 -16.00
C HIS A 248 7.99 9.43 -16.68
N ILE A 249 7.47 9.31 -17.90
CA ILE A 249 6.80 10.41 -18.60
C ILE A 249 5.50 10.80 -17.86
N HIS A 250 4.72 9.83 -17.43
CA HIS A 250 3.50 10.04 -16.64
C HIS A 250 3.80 10.80 -15.34
N LEU A 251 4.82 10.37 -14.58
CA LEU A 251 5.24 11.03 -13.34
C LEU A 251 5.65 12.48 -13.56
N ARG A 252 6.47 12.75 -14.58
CA ARG A 252 6.91 14.11 -14.90
C ARG A 252 5.73 15.02 -15.23
N LYS A 253 4.78 14.56 -16.03
CA LYS A 253 3.57 15.32 -16.36
C LYS A 253 2.77 15.66 -15.10
N LYS A 254 2.53 14.67 -14.24
CA LYS A 254 1.77 14.83 -12.98
C LYS A 254 2.43 15.85 -12.04
N ILE A 255 3.76 15.74 -11.85
CA ILE A 255 4.51 16.60 -10.93
C ILE A 255 4.64 18.01 -11.47
N THR A 256 4.92 18.18 -12.76
CA THR A 256 5.01 19.51 -13.40
C THR A 256 3.68 20.26 -13.27
N TRP A 257 2.55 19.61 -13.51
CA TRP A 257 1.23 20.23 -13.38
C TRP A 257 0.91 20.62 -11.92
N PHE A 258 1.23 19.72 -10.97
CA PHE A 258 1.04 20.01 -9.54
C PHE A 258 1.95 21.13 -9.06
N THR A 259 3.20 21.15 -9.48
CA THR A 259 4.16 22.22 -9.16
C THR A 259 3.71 23.56 -9.74
N TYR A 260 3.21 23.57 -10.98
CA TYR A 260 2.63 24.75 -11.61
C TYR A 260 1.43 25.29 -10.83
N LEU A 261 0.49 24.41 -10.46
CA LEU A 261 -0.70 24.80 -9.68
C LEU A 261 -0.29 25.34 -8.30
N ALA A 262 0.60 24.65 -7.59
CA ALA A 262 1.07 25.07 -6.27
C ALA A 262 1.79 26.42 -6.30
N ASN A 263 2.66 26.64 -7.29
CA ASN A 263 3.42 27.89 -7.43
C ASN A 263 2.56 29.07 -7.89
N ASN A 264 1.44 28.82 -8.56
CA ASN A 264 0.52 29.84 -9.04
C ASN A 264 -0.77 29.94 -8.24
N LEU A 265 -0.88 29.23 -7.11
CA LEU A 265 -2.11 29.15 -6.32
C LEU A 265 -2.65 30.52 -5.92
N TYR A 266 -1.79 31.41 -5.40
CA TYR A 266 -2.19 32.78 -5.01
C TYR A 266 -2.65 33.60 -6.20
N THR A 267 -1.96 33.49 -7.34
CA THR A 267 -2.33 34.19 -8.59
C THR A 267 -3.68 33.70 -9.09
N ILE A 268 -3.91 32.38 -9.10
CA ILE A 268 -5.17 31.79 -9.52
C ILE A 268 -6.31 32.22 -8.60
N LEU A 269 -6.09 32.18 -7.27
CA LEU A 269 -7.11 32.63 -6.30
C LEU A 269 -7.40 34.12 -6.43
N PHE A 270 -6.39 34.98 -6.71
CA PHE A 270 -6.55 36.40 -6.96
C PHE A 270 -7.44 36.66 -8.19
N PHE A 271 -7.14 35.99 -9.31
CA PHE A 271 -7.96 36.16 -10.53
C PHE A 271 -9.39 35.62 -10.36
N LEU A 272 -9.58 34.51 -9.66
CA LEU A 272 -10.91 33.99 -9.31
C LEU A 272 -11.69 34.99 -8.45
N GLY A 273 -11.08 35.56 -7.43
CA GLY A 273 -11.66 36.61 -6.59
C GLY A 273 -12.05 37.85 -7.38
N ALA A 274 -11.17 38.31 -8.27
CA ALA A 274 -11.44 39.44 -9.16
C ALA A 274 -12.64 39.15 -10.09
N LEU A 275 -12.70 37.98 -10.71
CA LEU A 275 -13.83 37.56 -11.56
C LEU A 275 -15.17 37.54 -10.81
N ILE A 276 -15.16 36.99 -9.58
CA ILE A 276 -16.37 36.96 -8.72
C ILE A 276 -16.81 38.39 -8.38
N THR A 277 -15.88 39.29 -8.08
CA THR A 277 -16.13 40.69 -7.73
C THR A 277 -16.72 41.43 -8.94
N VAL A 278 -16.10 41.29 -10.12
CA VAL A 278 -16.62 41.90 -11.38
C VAL A 278 -17.98 41.34 -11.74
N GLY A 279 -18.16 40.02 -11.67
CA GLY A 279 -19.47 39.38 -11.94
C GLY A 279 -20.54 39.82 -10.97
N GLY A 280 -20.24 39.97 -9.68
CA GLY A 280 -21.12 40.52 -8.67
C GLY A 280 -21.51 41.98 -8.95
N PHE A 281 -20.52 42.80 -9.34
CA PHE A 281 -20.75 44.21 -9.70
C PHE A 281 -21.63 44.34 -10.94
N VAL A 282 -21.36 43.60 -12.01
CA VAL A 282 -22.18 43.59 -13.23
C VAL A 282 -23.61 43.15 -12.90
N ARG A 283 -23.79 42.11 -12.11
CA ARG A 283 -25.13 41.65 -11.69
C ARG A 283 -25.86 42.71 -10.88
N MET A 284 -25.17 43.42 -10.01
CA MET A 284 -25.74 44.52 -9.23
C MET A 284 -26.18 45.70 -10.16
N MET A 285 -25.34 46.07 -11.16
CA MET A 285 -25.66 47.11 -12.14
C MET A 285 -26.90 46.75 -12.97
N ILE A 286 -27.00 45.51 -13.46
CA ILE A 286 -28.17 45.03 -14.21
C ILE A 286 -29.42 45.07 -13.33
N LYS A 287 -29.32 44.67 -12.08
CA LYS A 287 -30.43 44.72 -11.13
C LYS A 287 -30.88 46.15 -10.86
N LYS A 288 -29.93 47.08 -10.66
CA LYS A 288 -30.24 48.51 -10.45
C LYS A 288 -30.95 49.17 -11.66
N ARG A 289 -30.52 48.84 -12.88
CA ARG A 289 -31.18 49.30 -14.10
C ARG A 289 -32.64 48.83 -14.19
N ARG A 290 -32.92 47.57 -13.92
CA ARG A 290 -34.27 47.01 -13.92
C ARG A 290 -35.19 47.72 -12.94
N TYR A 291 -34.73 47.97 -11.71
CA TYR A 291 -35.54 48.71 -10.73
C TYR A 291 -35.79 50.17 -11.12
N GLY A 292 -34.87 50.85 -11.82
CA GLY A 292 -35.09 52.20 -12.31
C GLY A 292 -36.08 52.26 -13.48
N GLU A 293 -36.18 51.24 -14.32
CA GLU A 293 -37.19 51.14 -15.39
C GLU A 293 -38.60 50.85 -14.86
N ASP A 294 -38.72 50.07 -13.77
CA ASP A 294 -39.98 49.73 -13.13
C ASP A 294 -40.60 50.96 -12.40
N GLU A 295 -39.77 51.83 -11.79
CA GLU A 295 -40.27 53.11 -11.18
C GLU A 295 -40.74 54.10 -12.23
N PHE A 296 -40.14 54.17 -13.40
CA PHE A 296 -40.58 55.08 -14.48
C PHE A 296 -41.89 54.61 -15.14
N SER A 297 -42.15 53.31 -15.19
CA SER A 297 -43.37 52.74 -15.75
C SER A 297 -44.60 52.84 -14.83
N GLN A 298 -44.39 53.09 -13.51
CA GLN A 298 -45.50 53.29 -12.56
C GLN A 298 -45.90 54.77 -12.35
N SER A 299 -45.13 55.73 -12.91
CA SER A 299 -45.40 57.19 -12.81
C SER A 299 -45.93 57.80 -14.05
N SER A 300 -46.31 56.99 -15.07
CA SER A 300 -46.99 57.42 -16.30
C SER A 300 -48.38 56.84 -16.34
#